data_46af97acc8f6d9f930f4fdb663d918ec
#
_entry.id   46af97acc8f6d9f930f4fdb663d918ec
#
_cell.length_a   1.000
_cell.length_b   1.000
_cell.length_c   1.000
_cell.angle_alpha   90.00
_cell.angle_beta   90.00
_cell.angle_gamma   90.00
#
_symmetry.space_group_name_H-M   'P 1'
#
loop_
_entity.id
_entity.type
_entity.pdbx_description
1 polymer ?
#
loop_
_entity_poly.entity_id
_entity_poly.type
_entity_poly.pdbx_seq_one_letter_code
_entity_poly.pdbx_strand_id
1 'polypeptide(L)'
;MKKIKIPKNRIRKLKTFSLGKKSFELLSLNSQNKKLIDLCSNDYFGLSRDKDLIKAAYEISMLEGIGSGSSRFITGSRPIHKLLETELAKWLDQEKVLLFPSGFQANIAAIQALANRNSIVIADKLIHNSLLVGVKAAQAKLVRFSHNNLKDL
;
A
#
# COMPACT_ATOMS: atom_id res chain seq x y z
N MET A 1 26.76 15.83 16.40
CA MET A 1 25.41 15.72 15.83
C MET A 1 24.37 16.15 16.87
N LYS A 2 23.51 17.13 16.59
CA LYS A 2 22.39 17.50 17.51
C LYS A 2 21.41 16.34 17.59
N LYS A 3 21.18 15.77 18.77
CA LYS A 3 20.15 14.74 18.99
C LYS A 3 18.76 15.34 18.67
N ILE A 4 18.10 14.82 17.65
CA ILE A 4 16.73 15.21 17.32
C ILE A 4 15.83 14.70 18.46
N LYS A 5 15.23 15.62 19.24
CA LYS A 5 14.22 15.26 20.24
C LYS A 5 12.89 15.00 19.56
N ILE A 6 12.51 13.73 19.45
CA ILE A 6 11.18 13.34 18.95
C ILE A 6 10.18 13.54 20.09
N PRO A 7 9.08 14.30 19.89
CA PRO A 7 8.02 14.44 20.88
C PRO A 7 7.45 13.07 21.29
N LYS A 8 7.16 12.86 22.57
CA LYS A 8 6.69 11.58 23.12
C LYS A 8 5.45 11.03 22.38
N ASN A 9 4.52 11.91 21.98
CA ASN A 9 3.32 11.55 21.24
C ASN A 9 3.57 11.12 19.79
N ARG A 10 4.79 11.31 19.25
CA ARG A 10 5.21 10.86 17.91
C ARG A 10 6.05 9.60 17.94
N ILE A 11 6.41 9.11 19.11
CA ILE A 11 7.19 7.87 19.24
C ILE A 11 6.26 6.69 18.96
N ARG A 12 6.58 5.91 17.93
CA ARG A 12 5.90 4.66 17.60
C ARG A 12 6.76 3.48 18.02
N LYS A 13 6.15 2.49 18.67
CA LYS A 13 6.79 1.21 19.01
C LYS A 13 6.20 0.12 18.16
N LEU A 14 7.04 -0.65 17.50
CA LEU A 14 6.61 -1.84 16.79
C LEU A 14 6.20 -2.91 17.81
N LYS A 15 5.07 -3.53 17.55
CA LYS A 15 4.58 -4.69 18.30
C LYS A 15 4.54 -5.88 17.36
N THR A 16 4.98 -7.03 17.82
CA THR A 16 4.99 -8.26 17.03
C THR A 16 3.83 -9.14 17.43
N PHE A 17 3.12 -9.65 16.44
CA PHE A 17 2.00 -10.55 16.61
C PHE A 17 2.21 -11.80 15.76
N SER A 18 1.81 -12.95 16.27
CA SER A 18 1.67 -14.17 15.48
C SER A 18 0.23 -14.34 15.03
N LEU A 19 0.03 -15.04 13.94
CA LEU A 19 -1.31 -15.37 13.45
C LEU A 19 -1.97 -16.39 14.36
N GLY A 20 -3.25 -16.17 14.67
CA GLY A 20 -4.09 -17.11 15.37
C GLY A 20 -4.64 -18.20 14.44
N LYS A 21 -5.54 -19.05 14.97
CA LYS A 21 -6.17 -20.12 14.19
C LYS A 21 -7.13 -19.61 13.13
N LYS A 22 -7.87 -18.54 13.44
CA LYS A 22 -8.81 -17.89 12.51
C LYS A 22 -8.11 -16.72 11.81
N SER A 23 -8.58 -16.34 10.62
CA SER A 23 -7.99 -15.24 9.82
C SER A 23 -7.94 -13.91 10.55
N PHE A 24 -8.91 -13.63 11.41
CA PHE A 24 -9.02 -12.42 12.21
C PHE A 24 -8.41 -12.51 13.61
N GLU A 25 -7.76 -13.62 13.97
CA GLU A 25 -7.11 -13.81 15.29
C GLU A 25 -5.63 -13.50 15.21
N LEU A 26 -5.14 -12.73 16.19
CA LEU A 26 -3.73 -12.49 16.45
C LEU A 26 -3.34 -13.00 17.84
N LEU A 27 -2.09 -13.42 17.99
CA LEU A 27 -1.49 -13.78 19.26
C LEU A 27 -0.41 -12.73 19.61
N SER A 28 -0.57 -12.07 20.75
CA SER A 28 0.43 -11.11 21.24
C SER A 28 1.62 -11.86 21.83
N LEU A 29 2.79 -11.74 21.22
CA LEU A 29 4.03 -12.35 21.74
C LEU A 29 4.50 -11.76 23.06
N ASN A 30 4.13 -10.50 23.33
CA ASN A 30 4.54 -9.78 24.54
C ASN A 30 3.62 -10.01 25.77
N SER A 31 2.52 -10.74 25.61
CA SER A 31 1.48 -10.92 26.64
C SER A 31 1.04 -12.39 26.73
N GLN A 32 1.98 -13.30 26.94
CA GLN A 32 1.70 -14.74 27.14
C GLN A 32 0.75 -15.34 26.10
N ASN A 33 0.94 -15.01 24.82
CA ASN A 33 0.10 -15.45 23.70
C ASN A 33 -1.39 -15.09 23.85
N LYS A 34 -1.70 -13.95 24.47
CA LYS A 34 -3.08 -13.46 24.57
C LYS A 34 -3.69 -13.35 23.17
N LYS A 35 -4.85 -13.97 23.01
CA LYS A 35 -5.63 -13.87 21.78
C LYS A 35 -6.24 -12.48 21.65
N LEU A 36 -6.11 -11.90 20.47
CA LEU A 36 -6.65 -10.60 20.08
C LEU A 36 -7.47 -10.76 18.81
N ILE A 37 -8.45 -9.90 18.63
CA ILE A 37 -9.18 -9.76 17.37
C ILE A 37 -8.53 -8.65 16.58
N ASP A 38 -8.14 -8.93 15.33
CA ASP A 38 -7.53 -7.95 14.44
C ASP A 38 -8.62 -7.14 13.70
N LEU A 39 -8.87 -5.94 14.19
CA LEU A 39 -9.77 -4.98 13.54
C LEU A 39 -9.01 -3.98 12.63
N CYS A 40 -7.70 -4.15 12.49
CA CYS A 40 -6.84 -3.27 11.68
C CYS A 40 -6.44 -3.90 10.34
N SER A 41 -6.77 -5.19 10.15
CA SER A 41 -6.45 -5.91 8.93
C SER A 41 -7.27 -5.39 7.74
N ASN A 42 -6.62 -5.31 6.58
CA ASN A 42 -7.29 -5.09 5.30
C ASN A 42 -7.69 -6.42 4.61
N ASP A 43 -7.34 -7.55 5.20
CA ASP A 43 -7.68 -8.88 4.70
C ASP A 43 -9.12 -9.27 5.10
N TYR A 44 -10.09 -8.53 4.59
CA TYR A 44 -11.52 -8.67 4.96
C TYR A 44 -12.10 -10.05 4.65
N PHE A 45 -11.60 -10.72 3.62
CA PHE A 45 -12.06 -12.06 3.20
C PHE A 45 -11.16 -13.19 3.68
N GLY A 46 -10.06 -12.89 4.38
CA GLY A 46 -9.09 -13.89 4.83
C GLY A 46 -8.29 -14.55 3.71
N LEU A 47 -8.22 -13.91 2.54
CA LEU A 47 -7.57 -14.42 1.33
C LEU A 47 -6.06 -14.60 1.48
N SER A 48 -5.42 -13.85 2.39
CA SER A 48 -3.98 -14.02 2.66
C SER A 48 -3.59 -15.42 3.14
N ARG A 49 -4.56 -16.22 3.59
CA ARG A 49 -4.38 -17.59 4.11
C ARG A 49 -5.16 -18.62 3.31
N ASP A 50 -5.70 -18.24 2.18
CA ASP A 50 -6.42 -19.14 1.29
C ASP A 50 -5.43 -20.14 0.66
N LYS A 51 -5.77 -21.43 0.76
CA LYS A 51 -4.89 -22.51 0.32
C LYS A 51 -4.70 -22.55 -1.18
N ASP A 52 -5.74 -22.21 -1.94
CA ASP A 52 -5.68 -22.25 -3.40
C ASP A 52 -4.84 -21.09 -3.92
N LEU A 53 -4.96 -19.90 -3.30
CA LEU A 53 -4.11 -18.76 -3.61
C LEU A 53 -2.64 -19.03 -3.24
N ILE A 54 -2.38 -19.64 -2.08
CA ILE A 54 -1.02 -20.00 -1.66
C ILE A 54 -0.43 -21.03 -2.65
N LYS A 55 -1.22 -22.03 -3.04
CA LYS A 55 -0.79 -23.03 -4.01
C LYS A 55 -0.47 -22.44 -5.37
N ALA A 56 -1.33 -21.59 -5.90
CA ALA A 56 -1.09 -20.90 -7.17
C ALA A 56 0.18 -20.01 -7.11
N ALA A 57 0.38 -19.28 -6.01
CA ALA A 57 1.60 -18.48 -5.81
C ALA A 57 2.85 -19.36 -5.75
N TYR A 58 2.80 -20.50 -5.09
CA TYR A 58 3.89 -21.47 -5.04
C TYR A 58 4.23 -22.01 -6.43
N GLU A 59 3.23 -22.46 -7.20
CA GLU A 59 3.40 -23.01 -8.54
C GLU A 59 4.08 -22.01 -9.50
N ILE A 60 3.63 -20.76 -9.49
CA ILE A 60 4.27 -19.69 -10.30
C ILE A 60 5.68 -19.39 -9.79
N SER A 61 5.91 -19.40 -8.49
CA SER A 61 7.24 -19.16 -7.93
C SER A 61 8.23 -20.27 -8.32
N MET A 62 7.78 -21.50 -8.42
CA MET A 62 8.62 -22.62 -8.90
C MET A 62 8.94 -22.50 -10.40
N LEU A 63 8.05 -21.93 -11.20
CA LEU A 63 8.22 -21.77 -12.63
C LEU A 63 9.07 -20.56 -13.00
N GLU A 64 8.77 -19.40 -12.42
CA GLU A 64 9.37 -18.11 -12.80
C GLU A 64 10.35 -17.53 -11.75
N GLY A 65 10.50 -18.19 -10.62
CA GLY A 65 11.31 -17.71 -9.49
C GLY A 65 10.59 -16.67 -8.61
N ILE A 66 11.32 -16.17 -7.62
CA ILE A 66 10.81 -15.19 -6.66
C ILE A 66 11.35 -13.82 -7.05
N GLY A 67 10.46 -12.91 -7.43
CA GLY A 67 10.77 -11.53 -7.79
C GLY A 67 11.25 -11.35 -9.23
N SER A 68 11.35 -10.10 -9.65
CA SER A 68 11.61 -9.74 -11.04
C SER A 68 13.08 -9.72 -11.44
N GLY A 69 13.99 -9.61 -10.48
CA GLY A 69 15.44 -9.53 -10.69
C GLY A 69 15.94 -8.23 -11.32
N SER A 70 15.05 -7.39 -11.86
CA SER A 70 15.39 -6.14 -12.54
C SER A 70 14.20 -5.19 -12.60
N SER A 71 14.44 -3.95 -13.02
CA SER A 71 13.37 -3.01 -13.37
C SER A 71 12.50 -3.56 -14.52
N ARG A 72 11.19 -3.31 -14.46
CA ARG A 72 10.22 -3.73 -15.50
C ARG A 72 10.55 -3.14 -16.88
N PHE A 73 11.17 -1.97 -16.96
CA PHE A 73 11.57 -1.34 -18.21
C PHE A 73 12.83 -1.96 -18.84
N ILE A 74 13.54 -2.83 -18.11
CA ILE A 74 14.75 -3.48 -18.61
C ILE A 74 14.44 -4.96 -18.86
N THR A 75 14.62 -5.82 -17.87
CA THR A 75 14.40 -7.28 -17.98
C THR A 75 13.45 -7.83 -16.92
N GLY A 76 12.92 -6.99 -16.04
CA GLY A 76 12.09 -7.41 -14.89
C GLY A 76 10.59 -7.53 -15.20
N SER A 77 10.13 -7.28 -16.45
CA SER A 77 8.73 -7.51 -16.79
C SER A 77 8.53 -9.00 -17.12
N ARG A 78 7.69 -9.66 -16.32
CA ARG A 78 7.38 -11.10 -16.47
C ARG A 78 6.02 -11.30 -17.12
N PRO A 79 5.77 -12.46 -17.77
CA PRO A 79 4.46 -12.79 -18.33
C PRO A 79 3.32 -12.64 -17.35
N ILE A 80 3.53 -13.03 -16.09
CA ILE A 80 2.54 -12.94 -15.02
C ILE A 80 2.11 -11.49 -14.72
N HIS A 81 3.00 -10.50 -14.88
CA HIS A 81 2.61 -9.09 -14.71
C HIS A 81 1.59 -8.68 -15.78
N LYS A 82 1.86 -9.03 -17.05
CA LYS A 82 0.96 -8.71 -18.15
C LYS A 82 -0.39 -9.41 -18.02
N LEU A 83 -0.37 -10.68 -17.61
CA LEU A 83 -1.58 -11.45 -17.36
C LEU A 83 -2.44 -10.78 -16.29
N LEU A 84 -1.85 -10.44 -15.14
CA LEU A 84 -2.56 -9.81 -14.03
C LEU A 84 -3.10 -8.42 -14.43
N GLU A 85 -2.31 -7.59 -15.12
CA GLU A 85 -2.76 -6.28 -15.62
C GLU A 85 -3.96 -6.43 -16.57
N THR A 86 -3.95 -7.46 -17.44
CA THR A 86 -5.05 -7.74 -18.37
C THR A 86 -6.31 -8.19 -17.63
N GLU A 87 -6.19 -9.11 -16.68
CA GLU A 87 -7.34 -9.63 -15.93
C GLU A 87 -7.94 -8.55 -15.01
N LEU A 88 -7.10 -7.74 -14.37
CA LEU A 88 -7.57 -6.60 -13.58
C LEU A 88 -8.26 -5.53 -14.45
N ALA A 89 -7.76 -5.26 -15.65
CA ALA A 89 -8.38 -4.32 -16.58
C ALA A 89 -9.79 -4.79 -16.97
N LYS A 90 -9.96 -6.07 -17.30
CA LYS A 90 -11.28 -6.67 -17.57
C LYS A 90 -12.20 -6.59 -16.36
N TRP A 91 -11.70 -6.97 -15.19
CA TRP A 91 -12.51 -6.99 -13.96
C TRP A 91 -12.99 -5.61 -13.53
N LEU A 92 -12.14 -4.59 -13.72
CA LEU A 92 -12.43 -3.19 -13.34
C LEU A 92 -13.10 -2.40 -14.47
N ASP A 93 -13.38 -3.04 -15.63
CA ASP A 93 -13.91 -2.38 -16.83
C ASP A 93 -13.07 -1.14 -17.22
N GLN A 94 -11.75 -1.32 -17.24
CA GLN A 94 -10.78 -0.29 -17.63
C GLN A 94 -10.01 -0.71 -18.88
N GLU A 95 -9.61 0.27 -19.70
CA GLU A 95 -8.81 -0.01 -20.88
C GLU A 95 -7.45 -0.62 -20.52
N LYS A 96 -6.81 -0.13 -19.48
CA LYS A 96 -5.49 -0.56 -19.02
C LYS A 96 -5.35 -0.45 -17.50
N VAL A 97 -4.50 -1.30 -16.96
CA VAL A 97 -4.09 -1.27 -15.54
C VAL A 97 -2.58 -1.29 -15.49
N LEU A 98 -2.00 -0.59 -14.52
CA LEU A 98 -0.58 -0.62 -14.21
C LEU A 98 -0.38 -1.08 -12.77
N LEU A 99 0.43 -2.13 -12.60
CA LEU A 99 0.77 -2.69 -11.30
C LEU A 99 1.91 -1.93 -10.63
N PHE A 100 1.76 -1.71 -9.34
CA PHE A 100 2.78 -1.17 -8.46
C PHE A 100 3.05 -2.14 -7.29
N PRO A 101 4.29 -2.19 -6.76
CA PRO A 101 4.62 -3.08 -5.64
C PRO A 101 3.96 -2.63 -4.31
N SER A 102 3.42 -1.42 -4.25
CA SER A 102 2.65 -0.93 -3.10
C SER A 102 1.71 0.21 -3.49
N GLY A 103 0.60 0.37 -2.77
CA GLY A 103 -0.29 1.53 -2.90
C GLY A 103 0.41 2.85 -2.57
N PHE A 104 1.43 2.83 -1.72
CA PHE A 104 2.24 4.01 -1.43
C PHE A 104 2.94 4.54 -2.70
N GLN A 105 3.58 3.66 -3.45
CA GLN A 105 4.25 4.02 -4.72
C GLN A 105 3.23 4.39 -5.81
N ALA A 106 2.10 3.67 -5.89
CA ALA A 106 1.04 4.00 -6.83
C ALA A 106 0.51 5.43 -6.60
N ASN A 107 0.25 5.81 -5.35
CA ASN A 107 -0.20 7.15 -5.01
C ASN A 107 0.81 8.24 -5.37
N ILE A 108 2.10 8.01 -5.10
CA ILE A 108 3.15 8.96 -5.49
C ILE A 108 3.20 9.12 -7.01
N ALA A 109 3.23 8.00 -7.74
CA ALA A 109 3.30 8.01 -9.19
C ALA A 109 2.08 8.68 -9.82
N ALA A 110 0.87 8.40 -9.32
CA ALA A 110 -0.36 9.02 -9.80
C ALA A 110 -0.35 10.54 -9.65
N ILE A 111 0.04 11.04 -8.46
CA ILE A 111 0.13 12.50 -8.25
C ILE A 111 1.18 13.13 -9.17
N GLN A 112 2.36 12.51 -9.33
CA GLN A 112 3.41 13.04 -10.21
C GLN A 112 3.03 13.01 -11.70
N ALA A 113 2.18 12.06 -12.11
CA ALA A 113 1.68 12.00 -13.48
C ALA A 113 0.60 13.07 -13.77
N LEU A 114 -0.20 13.44 -12.76
CA LEU A 114 -1.36 14.31 -12.91
C LEU A 114 -1.07 15.77 -12.52
N ALA A 115 -0.03 16.04 -11.74
CA ALA A 115 0.29 17.36 -11.20
C ALA A 115 1.75 17.73 -11.41
N ASN A 116 2.00 19.04 -11.50
CA ASN A 116 3.33 19.63 -11.64
C ASN A 116 3.43 20.93 -10.84
N ARG A 117 4.54 21.67 -10.97
CA ARG A 117 4.79 22.93 -10.24
C ARG A 117 3.74 24.03 -10.46
N ASN A 118 2.97 23.94 -11.53
CA ASN A 118 1.91 24.92 -11.86
C ASN A 118 0.53 24.45 -11.34
N SER A 119 0.45 23.25 -10.76
CA SER A 119 -0.79 22.67 -10.26
C SER A 119 -1.05 23.07 -8.81
N ILE A 120 -2.34 23.15 -8.47
CA ILE A 120 -2.81 23.28 -7.09
C ILE A 120 -3.51 21.95 -6.75
N VAL A 121 -3.06 21.30 -5.69
CA VAL A 121 -3.69 20.11 -5.15
C VAL A 121 -4.45 20.50 -3.89
N ILE A 122 -5.77 20.35 -3.93
CA ILE A 122 -6.65 20.59 -2.79
C ILE A 122 -6.85 19.25 -2.08
N ALA A 123 -6.58 19.21 -0.79
CA ALA A 123 -6.54 17.97 -0.06
C ALA A 123 -7.15 18.06 1.34
N ASP A 124 -7.87 17.03 1.73
CA ASP A 124 -8.32 16.86 3.11
C ASP A 124 -7.14 16.87 4.09
N LYS A 125 -7.34 17.42 5.28
CA LYS A 125 -6.32 17.50 6.33
C LYS A 125 -5.79 16.12 6.78
N LEU A 126 -6.59 15.06 6.64
CA LEU A 126 -6.25 13.69 7.05
C LEU A 126 -5.92 12.77 5.86
N ILE A 127 -5.64 13.30 4.67
CA ILE A 127 -5.25 12.44 3.54
C ILE A 127 -4.04 11.56 3.87
N HIS A 128 -3.96 10.44 3.19
CA HIS A 128 -2.86 9.50 3.39
C HIS A 128 -1.50 10.15 3.06
N ASN A 129 -0.50 9.84 3.86
CA ASN A 129 0.84 10.45 3.75
C ASN A 129 1.50 10.27 2.38
N SER A 130 1.24 9.16 1.67
CA SER A 130 1.78 8.93 0.32
C SER A 130 1.33 9.99 -0.69
N LEU A 131 0.09 10.49 -0.56
CA LEU A 131 -0.42 11.57 -1.40
C LEU A 131 0.32 12.89 -1.10
N LEU A 132 0.58 13.20 0.18
CA LEU A 132 1.38 14.36 0.55
C LEU A 132 2.82 14.27 -0.01
N VAL A 133 3.42 13.09 0.03
CA VAL A 133 4.74 12.83 -0.58
C VAL A 133 4.68 13.03 -2.10
N GLY A 134 3.63 12.54 -2.75
CA GLY A 134 3.39 12.72 -4.17
C GLY A 134 3.29 14.20 -4.57
N VAL A 135 2.49 15.00 -3.84
CA VAL A 135 2.34 16.44 -4.07
C VAL A 135 3.67 17.16 -3.94
N LYS A 136 4.45 16.83 -2.90
CA LYS A 136 5.79 17.41 -2.72
C LYS A 136 6.73 17.02 -3.86
N ALA A 137 6.69 15.76 -4.30
CA ALA A 137 7.53 15.27 -5.39
C ALA A 137 7.15 15.89 -6.74
N ALA A 138 5.86 16.16 -6.98
CA ALA A 138 5.36 16.91 -8.13
C ALA A 138 5.66 18.43 -8.08
N GLN A 139 6.17 18.91 -6.94
CA GLN A 139 6.39 20.34 -6.65
C GLN A 139 5.10 21.19 -6.75
N ALA A 140 3.93 20.54 -6.65
CA ALA A 140 2.65 21.20 -6.72
C ALA A 140 2.33 21.99 -5.44
N LYS A 141 1.53 23.06 -5.57
CA LYS A 141 1.04 23.81 -4.42
C LYS A 141 -0.02 22.98 -3.68
N LEU A 142 0.17 22.78 -2.38
CA LEU A 142 -0.79 22.08 -1.52
C LEU A 142 -1.68 23.09 -0.79
N VAL A 143 -2.98 22.93 -0.94
CA VAL A 143 -4.01 23.61 -0.15
C VAL A 143 -4.76 22.55 0.66
N ARG A 144 -4.91 22.77 1.96
CA ARG A 144 -5.55 21.79 2.85
C ARG A 144 -6.82 22.38 3.46
N PHE A 145 -7.89 21.60 3.40
CA PHE A 145 -9.15 21.91 4.08
C PHE A 145 -9.39 21.01 5.29
N SER A 146 -10.25 21.46 6.20
CA SER A 146 -10.59 20.74 7.43
C SER A 146 -11.28 19.43 7.11
N HIS A 147 -10.92 18.37 7.87
CA HIS A 147 -11.42 17.03 7.62
C HIS A 147 -12.93 16.99 7.47
N ASN A 148 -13.37 16.44 6.32
CA ASN A 148 -14.79 16.23 5.99
C ASN A 148 -15.63 17.51 6.05
N ASN A 149 -15.05 18.69 5.82
CA ASN A 149 -15.73 19.98 5.88
C ASN A 149 -15.86 20.60 4.49
N LEU A 150 -17.04 20.43 3.87
CA LEU A 150 -17.34 20.96 2.54
C LEU A 150 -17.44 22.51 2.50
N LYS A 151 -17.64 23.18 3.65
CA LYS A 151 -17.67 24.64 3.68
C LYS A 151 -16.28 25.25 3.65
N ASP A 152 -15.28 24.49 4.07
CA ASP A 152 -13.87 24.90 4.07
C ASP A 152 -13.19 24.57 2.71
N LEU A 153 -13.76 23.62 1.96
CA LEU A 153 -13.37 23.27 0.61
C LEU A 153 -13.81 24.32 -0.40
#